data_8779deea813918925d73416092822251
#
_entry.id   8779deea813918925d73416092822251
#
_cell.length_a   1.000
_cell.length_b   1.000
_cell.length_c   1.000
_cell.angle_alpha   90.00
_cell.angle_beta   90.00
_cell.angle_gamma   90.00
#
_symmetry.space_group_name_H-M   'P 1'
#
loop_
_entity.id
_entity.type
_entity.pdbx_description
1 polymer ?
#
loop_
_entity_poly.entity_id
_entity_poly.type
_entity_poly.pdbx_seq_one_letter_code
_entity_poly.pdbx_strand_id
1 'polypeptide(L)'
;MNTLTEFKKQQSKEIEILNNLSSFLEMGENLGVELDKTIKEKLLKAINEVETEKLRVALIGGFSEGKTSIVAAWLEKLDDDMKISHQESSDAVAIYEVGNDIELIDTPGLFGFEEKFNSDLNAKEKYKDITKKYISEAHLVLYVMNPQNPLKDSHKEDLNWLFRTLNL
;
A
#
# COMPACT_ATOMS: atom_id res chain seq x y z
N MET A 1 8.55 -15.78 9.93
CA MET A 1 8.66 -15.61 8.46
C MET A 1 8.89 -14.13 8.20
N ASN A 2 9.92 -13.75 7.47
CA ASN A 2 10.20 -12.33 7.24
C ASN A 2 9.52 -11.91 5.93
N THR A 3 8.46 -11.15 6.02
CA THR A 3 7.65 -10.68 4.86
C THR A 3 8.51 -9.98 3.80
N LEU A 4 9.47 -9.16 4.23
CA LEU A 4 10.39 -8.49 3.30
C LEU A 4 11.24 -9.51 2.52
N THR A 5 11.71 -10.56 3.18
CA THR A 5 12.49 -11.62 2.52
C THR A 5 11.66 -12.35 1.46
N GLU A 6 10.40 -12.66 1.75
CA GLU A 6 9.52 -13.30 0.76
C GLU A 6 9.18 -12.34 -0.41
N PHE A 7 8.94 -11.07 -0.13
CA PHE A 7 8.77 -10.06 -1.16
C PHE A 7 10.00 -9.97 -2.09
N LYS A 8 11.21 -9.87 -1.53
CA LYS A 8 12.45 -9.82 -2.32
C LYS A 8 12.68 -11.09 -3.14
N LYS A 9 12.33 -12.24 -2.60
CA LYS A 9 12.39 -13.52 -3.32
C LYS A 9 11.40 -13.55 -4.50
N GLN A 10 10.21 -13.04 -4.32
CA GLN A 10 9.21 -12.94 -5.39
C GLN A 10 9.67 -11.95 -6.47
N GLN A 11 10.14 -10.77 -6.07
CA GLN A 11 10.74 -9.76 -6.95
C GLN A 11 11.88 -10.35 -7.81
N SER A 12 12.77 -11.11 -7.17
CA SER A 12 13.89 -11.78 -7.88
C SER A 12 13.41 -12.79 -8.94
N LYS A 13 12.33 -13.53 -8.66
CA LYS A 13 11.74 -14.47 -9.63
C LYS A 13 11.08 -13.72 -10.80
N GLU A 14 10.42 -12.63 -10.54
CA GLU A 14 9.80 -11.80 -11.58
C GLU A 14 10.85 -11.22 -12.52
N ILE A 15 11.97 -10.71 -11.96
CA ILE A 15 13.12 -10.23 -12.74
C ILE A 15 13.70 -11.37 -13.58
N GLU A 16 13.86 -12.56 -13.03
CA GLU A 16 14.35 -13.74 -13.78
C GLU A 16 13.44 -14.07 -14.97
N ILE A 17 12.12 -14.05 -14.77
CA ILE A 17 11.15 -14.31 -15.85
C ILE A 17 11.25 -13.23 -16.94
N LEU A 18 11.33 -11.97 -16.56
CA LEU A 18 11.45 -10.86 -17.51
C LEU A 18 12.77 -10.91 -18.30
N ASN A 19 13.87 -11.26 -17.65
CA ASN A 19 15.17 -11.45 -18.31
C ASN A 19 15.15 -12.64 -19.29
N ASN A 20 14.50 -13.74 -18.91
CA ASN A 20 14.33 -14.89 -19.80
C ASN A 20 13.48 -14.52 -21.02
N LEU A 21 12.44 -13.71 -20.84
CA LEU A 21 11.65 -13.18 -21.96
C LEU A 21 12.49 -12.26 -22.87
N SER A 22 13.34 -11.40 -22.29
CA SER A 22 14.28 -10.57 -23.07
C SER A 22 15.19 -11.40 -23.94
N SER A 23 15.81 -12.43 -23.35
CA SER A 23 16.70 -13.35 -24.06
C SER A 23 15.97 -14.10 -25.18
N PHE A 24 14.73 -14.52 -24.93
CA PHE A 24 13.89 -15.17 -25.96
C PHE A 24 13.60 -14.25 -27.15
N LEU A 25 13.27 -12.98 -26.86
CA LEU A 25 13.04 -11.99 -27.92
C LEU A 25 14.32 -11.73 -28.75
N GLU A 26 15.48 -11.62 -28.10
CA GLU A 26 16.77 -11.47 -28.78
C GLU A 26 17.09 -12.68 -29.68
N MET A 27 16.80 -13.89 -29.22
CA MET A 27 16.95 -15.10 -30.05
C MET A 27 16.04 -15.06 -31.27
N GLY A 28 14.79 -14.62 -31.10
CA GLY A 28 13.85 -14.44 -32.22
C GLY A 28 14.38 -13.47 -33.30
N GLU A 29 14.93 -12.33 -32.87
CA GLU A 29 15.55 -11.37 -33.84
C GLU A 29 16.75 -11.98 -34.57
N ASN A 30 17.60 -12.71 -33.88
CA ASN A 30 18.74 -13.39 -34.47
C ASN A 30 18.32 -14.45 -35.53
N LEU A 31 17.08 -14.95 -35.41
CA LEU A 31 16.46 -15.85 -36.40
C LEU A 31 15.69 -15.11 -37.49
N GLY A 32 15.74 -13.77 -37.52
CA GLY A 32 15.11 -12.94 -38.54
C GLY A 32 13.65 -12.55 -38.26
N VAL A 33 13.17 -12.72 -37.00
CA VAL A 33 11.85 -12.24 -36.58
C VAL A 33 11.92 -10.72 -36.37
N GLU A 34 11.12 -9.96 -37.12
CA GLU A 34 11.00 -8.53 -36.89
C GLU A 34 10.15 -8.28 -35.61
N LEU A 35 10.77 -7.70 -34.57
CA LEU A 35 10.10 -7.31 -33.35
C LEU A 35 9.79 -5.82 -33.37
N ASP A 36 8.60 -5.47 -32.88
CA ASP A 36 8.25 -4.07 -32.64
C ASP A 36 9.15 -3.49 -31.53
N LYS A 37 9.79 -2.36 -31.80
CA LYS A 37 10.67 -1.65 -30.86
C LYS A 37 9.96 -1.33 -29.54
N THR A 38 8.65 -1.10 -29.59
CA THR A 38 7.83 -0.80 -28.39
C THR A 38 7.77 -1.99 -27.41
N ILE A 39 7.92 -3.21 -27.87
CA ILE A 39 7.92 -4.41 -27.02
C ILE A 39 9.17 -4.42 -26.13
N LYS A 40 10.34 -4.14 -26.71
CA LYS A 40 11.60 -4.07 -25.95
C LYS A 40 11.58 -2.93 -24.92
N GLU A 41 11.10 -1.75 -25.33
CA GLU A 41 10.99 -0.60 -24.43
C GLU A 41 10.07 -0.91 -23.24
N LYS A 42 8.92 -1.54 -23.48
CA LYS A 42 7.99 -1.98 -22.45
C LYS A 42 8.62 -3.01 -21.51
N LEU A 43 9.39 -3.94 -22.06
CA LEU A 43 10.05 -4.98 -21.25
C LEU A 43 11.13 -4.38 -20.35
N LEU A 44 11.98 -3.51 -20.87
CA LEU A 44 12.99 -2.81 -20.09
C LEU A 44 12.36 -1.95 -19.00
N LYS A 45 11.26 -1.27 -19.31
CA LYS A 45 10.50 -0.51 -18.33
C LYS A 45 9.95 -1.42 -17.23
N ALA A 46 9.35 -2.56 -17.57
CA ALA A 46 8.83 -3.53 -16.61
C ALA A 46 9.93 -4.07 -15.69
N ILE A 47 11.11 -4.40 -16.23
CA ILE A 47 12.25 -4.84 -15.41
C ILE A 47 12.64 -3.75 -14.41
N ASN A 48 12.79 -2.52 -14.85
CA ASN A 48 13.16 -1.41 -13.95
C ASN A 48 12.08 -1.12 -12.90
N GLU A 49 10.80 -1.21 -13.25
CA GLU A 49 9.70 -1.06 -12.30
C GLU A 49 9.76 -2.12 -11.20
N VAL A 50 9.96 -3.40 -11.56
CA VAL A 50 10.10 -4.49 -10.58
C VAL A 50 11.37 -4.33 -9.74
N GLU A 51 12.52 -3.95 -10.32
CA GLU A 51 13.77 -3.75 -9.59
C GLU A 51 13.69 -2.63 -8.54
N THR A 52 12.94 -1.57 -8.83
CA THR A 52 12.79 -0.39 -7.96
C THR A 52 11.60 -0.47 -7.03
N GLU A 53 10.77 -1.52 -7.14
CA GLU A 53 9.58 -1.69 -6.33
C GLU A 53 9.92 -1.89 -4.86
N LYS A 54 9.21 -1.16 -3.99
CA LYS A 54 9.31 -1.28 -2.53
C LYS A 54 8.15 -2.09 -1.97
N LEU A 55 8.39 -2.77 -0.84
CA LEU A 55 7.32 -3.41 -0.08
C LEU A 55 6.37 -2.34 0.47
N ARG A 56 5.16 -2.25 -0.08
CA ARG A 56 4.12 -1.32 0.34
C ARG A 56 3.28 -1.90 1.46
N VAL A 57 3.28 -1.23 2.60
CA VAL A 57 2.53 -1.63 3.80
C VAL A 57 1.49 -0.56 4.12
N ALA A 58 0.22 -0.86 3.92
CA ALA A 58 -0.88 0.05 4.25
C ALA A 58 -1.37 -0.18 5.69
N LEU A 59 -1.42 0.89 6.48
CA LEU A 59 -2.03 0.89 7.80
C LEU A 59 -3.47 1.40 7.68
N ILE A 60 -4.41 0.57 8.08
CA ILE A 60 -5.84 0.87 8.10
C ILE A 60 -6.42 0.67 9.50
N GLY A 61 -7.54 1.29 9.75
CA GLY A 61 -8.26 1.19 11.03
C GLY A 61 -9.06 2.44 11.30
N GLY A 62 -9.84 2.41 12.35
CA GLY A 62 -10.66 3.53 12.77
C GLY A 62 -9.87 4.80 13.09
N PHE A 63 -10.59 5.88 13.31
CA PHE A 63 -10.02 7.13 13.78
C PHE A 63 -9.41 6.94 15.18
N SER A 64 -8.26 7.58 15.46
CA SER A 64 -7.54 7.52 16.76
C SER A 64 -7.16 6.12 17.24
N GLU A 65 -7.08 5.12 16.37
CA GLU A 65 -6.63 3.76 16.72
C GLU A 65 -5.10 3.62 16.79
N GLY A 66 -4.35 4.69 16.51
CA GLY A 66 -2.89 4.73 16.69
C GLY A 66 -2.07 4.43 15.43
N LYS A 67 -2.64 4.50 14.22
CA LYS A 67 -1.93 4.25 12.96
C LYS A 67 -0.68 5.11 12.81
N THR A 68 -0.82 6.42 12.88
CA THR A 68 0.29 7.38 12.79
C THR A 68 1.32 7.19 13.92
N SER A 69 0.88 6.78 15.12
CA SER A 69 1.78 6.47 16.23
C SER A 69 2.65 5.24 15.95
N ILE A 70 2.08 4.22 15.28
CA ILE A 70 2.83 3.05 14.83
C ILE A 70 3.87 3.44 13.78
N VAL A 71 3.49 4.28 12.81
CA VAL A 71 4.43 4.80 11.81
C VAL A 71 5.57 5.56 12.47
N ALA A 72 5.26 6.49 13.38
CA ALA A 72 6.26 7.26 14.10
C ALA A 72 7.22 6.37 14.92
N ALA A 73 6.69 5.34 15.60
CA ALA A 73 7.50 4.40 16.33
C ALA A 73 8.39 3.54 15.41
N TRP A 74 7.89 3.19 14.23
CA TRP A 74 8.66 2.43 13.24
C TRP A 74 9.80 3.27 12.62
N LEU A 75 9.55 4.54 12.39
CA LEU A 75 10.56 5.47 11.88
C LEU A 75 11.56 5.89 12.96
N GLU A 76 11.34 5.50 14.23
CA GLU A 76 12.12 5.92 15.40
C GLU A 76 12.22 7.45 15.56
N LYS A 77 11.29 8.17 14.98
CA LYS A 77 11.22 9.63 15.04
C LYS A 77 9.78 10.13 14.93
N LEU A 78 9.55 11.24 15.60
CA LEU A 78 8.39 12.09 15.37
C LEU A 78 8.83 13.18 14.40
N ASP A 79 8.36 13.15 13.17
CA ASP A 79 8.47 14.31 12.30
C ASP A 79 7.42 15.35 12.71
N ASP A 80 7.77 16.63 12.66
CA ASP A 80 6.88 17.75 13.03
C ASP A 80 5.60 17.76 12.17
N ASP A 81 5.66 17.15 10.97
CA ASP A 81 4.53 16.96 10.06
C ASP A 81 3.65 15.75 10.44
N MET A 82 4.11 14.87 11.33
CA MET A 82 3.31 13.78 11.88
C MET A 82 2.38 14.31 12.97
N LYS A 83 1.16 14.61 12.60
CA LYS A 83 0.13 15.08 13.53
C LYS A 83 -0.36 13.92 14.43
N ILE A 84 0.42 13.59 15.46
CA ILE A 84 -0.01 12.65 16.51
C ILE A 84 -0.78 13.47 17.56
N SER A 85 -2.07 13.59 17.41
CA SER A 85 -2.95 14.22 18.38
C SER A 85 -4.22 13.41 18.55
N HIS A 86 -4.91 13.60 19.68
CA HIS A 86 -6.25 13.05 19.91
C HIS A 86 -7.33 13.74 19.04
N GLN A 87 -6.97 14.75 18.26
CA GLN A 87 -7.80 15.35 17.21
C GLN A 87 -7.39 14.78 15.86
N GLU A 88 -8.33 14.72 14.91
CA GLU A 88 -8.13 14.19 13.55
C GLU A 88 -6.84 14.72 12.93
N SER A 89 -5.84 13.83 12.84
CA SER A 89 -4.49 14.22 12.49
C SER A 89 -4.12 13.90 11.04
N SER A 90 -4.88 13.06 10.35
CA SER A 90 -4.62 12.73 8.95
C SER A 90 -5.86 12.88 8.10
N ASP A 91 -6.03 14.06 7.51
CA ASP A 91 -7.06 14.33 6.50
C ASP A 91 -6.65 13.80 5.12
N ALA A 92 -5.42 13.32 4.98
CA ALA A 92 -4.86 12.82 3.73
C ALA A 92 -4.01 11.58 3.98
N VAL A 93 -3.82 10.77 2.94
CA VAL A 93 -2.87 9.66 2.95
C VAL A 93 -1.45 10.22 3.00
N ALA A 94 -0.64 9.70 3.91
CA ALA A 94 0.78 10.00 3.98
C ALA A 94 1.60 8.75 3.65
N ILE A 95 2.68 8.91 2.90
CA ILE A 95 3.59 7.83 2.53
C ILE A 95 4.95 8.12 3.14
N TYR A 96 5.48 7.17 3.89
CA TYR A 96 6.76 7.26 4.56
C TYR A 96 7.69 6.17 4.08
N GLU A 97 8.92 6.54 3.77
CA GLU A 97 9.94 5.58 3.39
C GLU A 97 10.69 5.05 4.62
N VAL A 98 10.81 3.73 4.73
CA VAL A 98 11.57 3.06 5.78
C VAL A 98 12.76 2.34 5.13
N GLY A 99 13.92 2.95 5.26
CA GLY A 99 15.10 2.51 4.51
C GLY A 99 14.87 2.61 3.00
N ASN A 100 15.45 1.67 2.26
CA ASN A 100 15.34 1.65 0.80
C ASN A 100 14.26 0.70 0.27
N ASP A 101 13.69 -0.14 1.13
CA ASP A 101 12.94 -1.31 0.71
C ASP A 101 11.46 -1.29 1.08
N ILE A 102 11.02 -0.37 1.94
CA ILE A 102 9.65 -0.34 2.49
C ILE A 102 9.03 1.04 2.34
N GLU A 103 7.76 1.07 1.94
CA GLU A 103 6.87 2.23 2.00
C GLU A 103 5.75 1.94 2.99
N LEU A 104 5.62 2.78 4.02
CA LEU A 104 4.47 2.78 4.94
C LEU A 104 3.44 3.78 4.44
N ILE A 105 2.22 3.32 4.25
CA ILE A 105 1.10 4.12 3.79
C ILE A 105 0.16 4.31 5.00
N ASP A 106 0.17 5.51 5.59
CA ASP A 106 -0.76 5.89 6.65
C ASP A 106 -2.04 6.41 6.03
N THR A 107 -3.14 5.68 6.21
CA THR A 107 -4.42 6.04 5.62
C THR A 107 -5.29 6.81 6.62
N PRO A 108 -6.21 7.68 6.13
CA PRO A 108 -7.22 8.29 6.98
C PRO A 108 -8.04 7.24 7.72
N GLY A 109 -8.54 7.57 8.90
CA GLY A 109 -9.43 6.69 9.65
C GLY A 109 -10.71 6.38 8.90
N LEU A 110 -11.05 5.08 8.73
CA LEU A 110 -12.15 4.65 7.86
C LEU A 110 -13.54 5.14 8.29
N PHE A 111 -13.80 5.27 9.60
CA PHE A 111 -15.14 5.56 10.12
C PHE A 111 -15.18 6.65 11.21
N GLY A 112 -14.09 7.33 11.50
CA GLY A 112 -14.05 8.43 12.48
C GLY A 112 -14.85 9.68 12.09
N PHE A 113 -15.35 9.70 10.87
CA PHE A 113 -16.09 10.84 10.31
C PHE A 113 -17.58 10.88 10.68
N GLU A 114 -18.16 9.81 11.23
CA GLU A 114 -19.59 9.79 11.56
C GLU A 114 -19.99 10.81 12.63
N GLU A 115 -19.09 11.13 13.54
CA GLU A 115 -19.38 12.08 14.63
C GLU A 115 -19.23 13.55 14.23
N LYS A 116 -18.39 13.88 13.25
CA LYS A 116 -18.12 15.27 12.84
C LYS A 116 -18.80 15.71 11.54
N PHE A 117 -19.07 14.80 10.62
CA PHE A 117 -19.60 15.11 9.29
C PHE A 117 -20.95 14.44 9.03
N ASN A 118 -21.90 14.62 9.94
CA ASN A 118 -23.29 14.20 9.75
C ASN A 118 -23.99 14.84 8.53
N SER A 119 -23.29 15.64 7.71
CA SER A 119 -23.86 16.36 6.58
C SER A 119 -23.17 16.16 5.23
N ASP A 120 -22.00 15.49 5.16
CA ASP A 120 -21.28 15.37 3.89
C ASP A 120 -20.98 13.91 3.50
N LEU A 121 -21.98 13.27 2.91
CA LEU A 121 -21.86 11.91 2.32
C LEU A 121 -20.76 11.84 1.26
N ASN A 122 -20.49 12.92 0.54
CA ASN A 122 -19.48 12.99 -0.50
C ASN A 122 -18.05 12.89 0.07
N ALA A 123 -17.81 13.45 1.26
CA ALA A 123 -16.52 13.34 1.92
C ALA A 123 -16.22 11.90 2.33
N LYS A 124 -17.21 11.19 2.91
CA LYS A 124 -17.08 9.79 3.34
C LYS A 124 -16.79 8.85 2.17
N GLU A 125 -17.48 9.00 1.05
CA GLU A 125 -17.22 8.23 -0.16
C GLU A 125 -15.83 8.50 -0.71
N LYS A 126 -15.42 9.77 -0.76
CA LYS A 126 -14.08 10.16 -1.22
C LYS A 126 -12.95 9.52 -0.40
N TYR A 127 -13.07 9.44 0.93
CA TYR A 127 -12.06 8.81 1.78
C TYR A 127 -12.03 7.29 1.59
N LYS A 128 -13.17 6.65 1.41
CA LYS A 128 -13.24 5.21 1.10
C LYS A 128 -12.57 4.91 -0.24
N ASP A 129 -12.81 5.71 -1.26
CA ASP A 129 -12.20 5.54 -2.58
C ASP A 129 -10.69 5.74 -2.55
N ILE A 130 -10.21 6.76 -1.82
CA ILE A 130 -8.78 6.98 -1.62
C ILE A 130 -8.16 5.78 -0.90
N THR A 131 -8.73 5.35 0.21
CA THR A 131 -8.23 4.20 0.97
C THR A 131 -8.26 2.93 0.13
N LYS A 132 -9.33 2.69 -0.63
CA LYS A 132 -9.45 1.56 -1.56
C LYS A 132 -8.31 1.52 -2.58
N LYS A 133 -7.97 2.68 -3.17
CA LYS A 133 -6.86 2.77 -4.12
C LYS A 133 -5.54 2.29 -3.48
N TYR A 134 -5.19 2.85 -2.32
CA TYR A 134 -3.92 2.50 -1.66
C TYR A 134 -3.88 1.07 -1.12
N ILE A 135 -5.03 0.54 -0.65
CA ILE A 135 -5.11 -0.87 -0.25
C ILE A 135 -4.91 -1.80 -1.45
N SER A 136 -5.47 -1.48 -2.62
CA SER A 136 -5.32 -2.31 -3.82
C SER A 136 -3.91 -2.32 -4.39
N GLU A 137 -3.10 -1.32 -4.04
CA GLU A 137 -1.70 -1.20 -4.43
C GLU A 137 -0.73 -1.70 -3.33
N ALA A 138 -1.24 -2.09 -2.16
CA ALA A 138 -0.42 -2.54 -1.04
C ALA A 138 -0.12 -4.04 -1.12
N HIS A 139 1.11 -4.42 -0.78
CA HIS A 139 1.52 -5.82 -0.65
C HIS A 139 1.13 -6.42 0.70
N LEU A 140 1.00 -5.56 1.71
CA LEU A 140 0.59 -5.94 3.06
C LEU A 140 -0.35 -4.89 3.63
N VAL A 141 -1.44 -5.35 4.23
CA VAL A 141 -2.40 -4.49 4.92
C VAL A 141 -2.37 -4.82 6.41
N LEU A 142 -2.11 -3.81 7.24
CA LEU A 142 -2.14 -3.90 8.69
C LEU A 142 -3.39 -3.20 9.21
N TYR A 143 -4.30 -3.97 9.77
CA TYR A 143 -5.48 -3.41 10.43
C TYR A 143 -5.15 -3.09 11.89
N VAL A 144 -5.21 -1.81 12.24
CA VAL A 144 -4.85 -1.28 13.57
C VAL A 144 -6.10 -1.13 14.43
N MET A 145 -6.08 -1.72 15.63
CA MET A 145 -7.15 -1.66 16.60
C MET A 145 -6.61 -1.21 17.97
N ASN A 146 -7.38 -0.40 18.68
CA ASN A 146 -7.07 -0.04 20.05
C ASN A 146 -7.20 -1.27 20.97
N PRO A 147 -6.15 -1.67 21.69
CA PRO A 147 -6.17 -2.85 22.54
C PRO A 147 -7.16 -2.75 23.73
N GLN A 148 -7.58 -1.54 24.12
CA GLN A 148 -8.56 -1.34 25.17
C GLN A 148 -10.00 -1.64 24.72
N ASN A 149 -10.28 -1.58 23.40
CA ASN A 149 -11.59 -1.87 22.87
C ASN A 149 -11.51 -2.46 21.44
N PRO A 150 -10.95 -3.67 21.29
CA PRO A 150 -10.65 -4.26 19.99
C PRO A 150 -11.90 -4.77 19.24
N LEU A 151 -13.06 -4.85 19.91
CA LEU A 151 -14.29 -5.42 19.34
C LEU A 151 -15.41 -4.39 19.21
N LYS A 152 -15.10 -3.13 18.95
CA LYS A 152 -16.10 -2.11 18.61
C LYS A 152 -16.93 -2.55 17.39
N ASP A 153 -18.20 -2.18 17.36
CA ASP A 153 -19.07 -2.46 16.21
C ASP A 153 -18.52 -1.81 14.92
N SER A 154 -17.91 -0.64 15.03
CA SER A 154 -17.23 0.02 13.91
C SER A 154 -16.13 -0.84 13.27
N HIS A 155 -15.37 -1.61 14.05
CA HIS A 155 -14.36 -2.52 13.52
C HIS A 155 -14.96 -3.64 12.69
N LYS A 156 -16.14 -4.13 13.07
CA LYS A 156 -16.84 -5.14 12.29
C LYS A 156 -17.29 -4.61 10.93
N GLU A 157 -17.76 -3.38 10.89
CA GLU A 157 -18.13 -2.72 9.64
C GLU A 157 -16.92 -2.47 8.75
N ASP A 158 -15.82 -1.98 9.33
CA ASP A 158 -14.54 -1.76 8.67
C ASP A 158 -13.99 -3.04 8.04
N LEU A 159 -13.93 -4.12 8.82
CA LEU A 159 -13.43 -5.41 8.36
C LEU A 159 -14.33 -6.01 7.28
N ASN A 160 -15.65 -5.92 7.41
CA ASN A 160 -16.58 -6.37 6.39
C ASN A 160 -16.39 -5.60 5.08
N TRP A 161 -16.20 -4.28 5.15
CA TRP A 161 -15.91 -3.47 3.98
C TRP A 161 -14.57 -3.85 3.35
N LEU A 162 -13.53 -4.03 4.18
CA LEU A 162 -12.19 -4.41 3.75
C LEU A 162 -12.20 -5.74 3.00
N PHE A 163 -12.80 -6.79 3.60
CA PHE A 163 -12.88 -8.11 2.98
C PHE A 163 -13.65 -8.08 1.65
N ARG A 164 -14.73 -7.32 1.57
CA ARG A 164 -15.45 -7.14 0.30
C ARG A 164 -14.63 -6.39 -0.74
N THR A 165 -13.83 -5.40 -0.32
CA THR A 165 -13.00 -4.59 -1.22
C THR A 165 -11.84 -5.39 -1.79
N LEU A 166 -11.24 -6.26 -1.00
CA LEU A 166 -10.11 -7.11 -1.38
C LEU A 166 -10.55 -8.46 -1.97
N ASN A 167 -11.86 -8.77 -1.99
CA ASN A 167 -12.39 -10.07 -2.41
C ASN A 167 -11.79 -11.27 -1.62
N LEU A 168 -11.56 -11.08 -0.32
CA LEU A 168 -11.05 -12.08 0.61
C LEU A 168 -12.18 -12.91 1.25
#